data_b6309eade6a464a61e45be9af6682fc5
#
_entry.id   b6309eade6a464a61e45be9af6682fc5
#
_cell.length_a   1.000
_cell.length_b   1.000
_cell.length_c   1.000
_cell.angle_alpha   90.00
_cell.angle_beta   90.00
_cell.angle_gamma   90.00
#
_symmetry.space_group_name_H-M   'P 1'
#
loop_
_entity.id
_entity.type
_entity.pdbx_description
1 polymer ?
#
loop_
_entity_poly.entity_id
_entity_poly.type
_entity_poly.pdbx_seq_one_letter_code
_entity_poly.pdbx_strand_id
1 'polypeptide(L)'
;RYTYPTSQLDRGWVNTNGFSVIETAADQAVGYLLDDVELGAGNPWDVEVAEEGKTLIFSIAGTGELITVDREELQSRTEKVAAGKDRTVKTVGDIINHIEFLSGAKKRIKLPGEGVRDILVDGDKVYAGEYFSGTLSTVAWKTGAVLSSVEVGGKQPEKTPEREGESLWYNAAIAYQQWESCSSCHPDARSDGLFWDEGGDGWGTPKNTKSMIFSFRTPPVLMTGMEPTGESNVHGSFVYGIASTATEEQIESVYAFLRAQLPVESPY
;
A
#
# COMPACT_ATOMS: atom_id res chain seq x y z
N ARG A 1 1.19 7.12 4.59
CA ARG A 1 0.16 6.59 5.46
C ARG A 1 -0.54 7.69 6.22
N TYR A 2 -1.82 7.55 6.38
CA TYR A 2 -2.68 8.57 6.97
C TYR A 2 -3.55 7.96 8.06
N THR A 3 -4.07 8.82 8.92
CA THR A 3 -5.14 8.46 9.84
C THR A 3 -6.34 7.91 9.03
N TYR A 4 -7.12 7.09 9.65
CA TYR A 4 -8.28 6.46 9.03
C TYR A 4 -9.57 7.21 9.37
N PRO A 5 -10.49 7.39 8.41
CA PRO A 5 -11.84 7.87 8.69
C PRO A 5 -12.58 6.91 9.63
N THR A 6 -13.51 7.42 10.41
CA THR A 6 -14.31 6.61 11.36
C THR A 6 -14.97 5.39 10.69
N SER A 7 -15.45 5.56 9.44
CA SER A 7 -16.04 4.47 8.66
C SER A 7 -15.07 3.32 8.41
N GLN A 8 -13.77 3.59 8.31
CA GLN A 8 -12.75 2.57 8.09
C GLN A 8 -12.32 1.91 9.40
N LEU A 9 -12.34 2.65 10.51
CA LEU A 9 -12.14 2.08 11.84
C LEU A 9 -13.21 1.04 12.17
N ASP A 10 -14.48 1.33 11.86
CA ASP A 10 -15.60 0.40 12.03
C ASP A 10 -15.45 -0.88 11.17
N ARG A 11 -14.61 -0.84 10.14
CA ARG A 11 -14.24 -1.98 9.28
C ARG A 11 -12.97 -2.70 9.73
N GLY A 12 -12.32 -2.25 10.79
CA GLY A 12 -11.08 -2.82 11.31
C GLY A 12 -9.80 -2.34 10.62
N TRP A 13 -9.86 -1.28 9.81
CA TRP A 13 -8.65 -0.71 9.21
C TRP A 13 -7.86 0.08 10.25
N VAL A 14 -6.55 -0.07 10.29
CA VAL A 14 -5.67 0.72 11.17
C VAL A 14 -4.90 1.82 10.42
N ASN A 15 -4.93 1.82 9.10
CA ASN A 15 -4.36 2.88 8.25
C ASN A 15 -5.14 3.00 6.95
N THR A 16 -4.84 4.05 6.19
CA THR A 16 -5.34 4.31 4.85
C THR A 16 -4.20 4.65 3.91
N ASN A 17 -4.44 4.56 2.61
CA ASN A 17 -3.45 4.77 1.57
C ASN A 17 -3.78 6.04 0.79
N GLY A 18 -2.77 6.85 0.51
CA GLY A 18 -2.99 8.12 -0.14
C GLY A 18 -1.70 8.82 -0.55
N PHE A 19 -1.85 10.07 -0.94
CA PHE A 19 -0.76 10.95 -1.33
C PHE A 19 -0.96 12.36 -0.77
N SER A 20 0.10 13.16 -0.77
CA SER A 20 0.01 14.58 -0.42
C SER A 20 0.41 15.45 -1.61
N VAL A 21 -0.30 16.55 -1.77
CA VAL A 21 0.13 17.65 -2.62
C VAL A 21 0.74 18.73 -1.74
N ILE A 22 1.98 19.09 -2.05
CA ILE A 22 2.73 20.11 -1.30
C ILE A 22 2.83 21.37 -2.16
N GLU A 23 2.26 22.46 -1.68
CA GLU A 23 2.42 23.78 -2.27
C GLU A 23 3.67 24.44 -1.65
N THR A 24 4.77 24.36 -2.36
CA THR A 24 6.08 24.79 -1.85
C THR A 24 6.15 26.30 -1.57
N ALA A 25 5.39 27.12 -2.32
CA ALA A 25 5.35 28.56 -2.11
C ALA A 25 4.59 28.96 -0.83
N ALA A 26 3.61 28.17 -0.41
CA ALA A 26 2.75 28.44 0.74
C ALA A 26 3.14 27.59 1.96
N ASP A 27 4.11 26.66 1.84
CA ASP A 27 4.47 25.68 2.87
C ASP A 27 3.25 24.91 3.41
N GLN A 28 2.37 24.51 2.49
CA GLN A 28 1.13 23.81 2.80
C GLN A 28 1.12 22.43 2.16
N ALA A 29 0.65 21.44 2.91
CA ALA A 29 0.45 20.08 2.43
C ALA A 29 -1.02 19.69 2.61
N VAL A 30 -1.62 19.10 1.57
CA VAL A 30 -2.97 18.54 1.61
C VAL A 30 -2.91 17.07 1.29
N GLY A 31 -3.44 16.23 2.19
CA GLY A 31 -3.51 14.78 2.02
C GLY A 31 -4.83 14.36 1.33
N TYR A 32 -4.73 13.34 0.48
CA TYR A 32 -5.85 12.74 -0.24
C TYR A 32 -5.77 11.22 -0.17
N LEU A 33 -6.92 10.53 -0.06
CA LEU A 33 -6.97 9.09 0.01
C LEU A 33 -7.18 8.47 -1.38
N LEU A 34 -6.37 7.46 -1.70
CA LEU A 34 -6.53 6.63 -2.90
C LEU A 34 -7.52 5.50 -2.69
N ASP A 35 -7.76 5.13 -1.44
CA ASP A 35 -8.72 4.09 -1.07
C ASP A 35 -10.14 4.42 -1.50
N ASP A 36 -10.95 3.38 -1.68
CA ASP A 36 -12.41 3.44 -1.72
C ASP A 36 -12.97 2.83 -0.42
N VAL A 37 -14.24 3.09 -0.11
CA VAL A 37 -14.87 2.69 1.17
C VAL A 37 -14.72 1.20 1.48
N GLU A 38 -14.78 0.34 0.45
CA GLU A 38 -14.71 -1.12 0.62
C GLU A 38 -13.51 -1.75 -0.09
N LEU A 39 -12.62 -0.92 -0.64
CA LEU A 39 -11.49 -1.40 -1.41
C LEU A 39 -10.27 -0.50 -1.21
N GLY A 40 -9.32 -0.97 -0.45
CA GLY A 40 -8.06 -0.28 -0.21
C GLY A 40 -7.18 -0.21 -1.46
N ALA A 41 -6.22 0.69 -1.41
CA ALA A 41 -5.16 0.85 -2.39
C ALA A 41 -3.81 0.53 -1.71
N GLY A 42 -3.71 -0.67 -1.16
CA GLY A 42 -2.57 -1.06 -0.32
C GLY A 42 -1.22 -0.93 -1.04
N ASN A 43 -0.26 -0.29 -0.39
CA ASN A 43 1.09 -0.04 -0.88
C ASN A 43 1.15 0.78 -2.18
N PRO A 44 0.72 2.05 -2.20
CA PRO A 44 1.07 2.97 -3.27
C PRO A 44 2.61 3.08 -3.36
N TRP A 45 3.16 3.04 -4.58
CA TRP A 45 4.61 2.96 -4.76
C TRP A 45 5.18 4.14 -5.52
N ASP A 46 4.68 4.40 -6.72
CA ASP A 46 5.20 5.42 -7.61
C ASP A 46 4.08 6.33 -8.13
N VAL A 47 4.44 7.52 -8.60
CA VAL A 47 3.52 8.49 -9.18
C VAL A 47 4.13 9.21 -10.37
N GLU A 48 3.41 9.19 -11.48
CA GLU A 48 3.74 9.91 -12.69
C GLU A 48 2.68 10.94 -13.05
N VAL A 49 3.11 11.94 -13.80
CA VAL A 49 2.26 13.06 -14.22
C VAL A 49 2.02 13.00 -15.72
N ALA A 50 0.76 12.91 -16.12
CA ALA A 50 0.36 12.85 -17.52
C ALA A 50 -0.35 14.16 -17.96
N GLU A 51 -0.48 14.34 -19.29
CA GLU A 51 -1.23 15.45 -19.91
C GLU A 51 -0.83 16.84 -19.39
N GLU A 52 0.47 17.12 -19.39
CA GLU A 52 0.98 18.43 -18.95
C GLU A 52 0.52 18.81 -17.52
N GLY A 53 0.36 17.82 -16.66
CA GLY A 53 -0.01 18.05 -15.27
C GLY A 53 -1.48 17.88 -14.93
N LYS A 54 -2.32 17.43 -15.85
CA LYS A 54 -3.77 17.29 -15.61
C LYS A 54 -4.15 15.99 -14.93
N THR A 55 -3.37 14.95 -15.10
CA THR A 55 -3.64 13.61 -14.53
C THR A 55 -2.46 13.12 -13.75
N LEU A 56 -2.71 12.61 -12.54
CA LEU A 56 -1.75 11.86 -11.74
C LEU A 56 -2.02 10.37 -11.95
N ILE A 57 -0.97 9.58 -12.11
CA ILE A 57 -1.06 8.12 -12.27
C ILE A 57 -0.20 7.47 -11.20
N PHE A 58 -0.80 6.66 -10.35
CA PHE A 58 -0.15 5.97 -9.25
C PHE A 58 -0.02 4.49 -9.57
N SER A 59 1.12 3.89 -9.25
CA SER A 59 1.24 2.44 -9.14
C SER A 59 0.88 1.99 -7.72
N ILE A 60 0.09 0.91 -7.62
CA ILE A 60 -0.34 0.34 -6.35
C ILE A 60 0.22 -1.08 -6.26
N ALA A 61 1.39 -1.19 -5.67
CA ALA A 61 2.16 -2.44 -5.67
C ALA A 61 1.42 -3.59 -4.96
N GLY A 62 0.72 -3.29 -3.86
CA GLY A 62 0.06 -4.31 -3.07
C GLY A 62 -1.19 -4.88 -3.72
N THR A 63 -1.86 -4.13 -4.59
CA THR A 63 -3.06 -4.62 -5.28
C THR A 63 -2.83 -4.92 -6.76
N GLY A 64 -1.65 -4.61 -7.31
CA GLY A 64 -1.32 -4.81 -8.72
C GLY A 64 -2.21 -3.97 -9.64
N GLU A 65 -2.30 -2.66 -9.38
CA GLU A 65 -3.17 -1.73 -10.09
C GLU A 65 -2.46 -0.43 -10.42
N LEU A 66 -3.01 0.29 -11.41
CA LEU A 66 -2.79 1.71 -11.56
C LEU A 66 -4.03 2.46 -11.06
N ILE A 67 -3.83 3.62 -10.43
CA ILE A 67 -4.91 4.54 -10.12
C ILE A 67 -4.63 5.87 -10.82
N THR A 68 -5.54 6.32 -11.67
CA THR A 68 -5.49 7.66 -12.26
C THR A 68 -6.34 8.61 -11.46
N VAL A 69 -5.86 9.85 -11.25
CA VAL A 69 -6.58 10.91 -10.55
C VAL A 69 -6.62 12.14 -11.44
N ASP A 70 -7.82 12.67 -11.69
CA ASP A 70 -8.03 13.94 -12.37
C ASP A 70 -7.60 15.09 -11.45
N ARG A 71 -6.48 15.74 -11.79
CA ARG A 71 -5.90 16.80 -10.97
C ARG A 71 -6.69 18.10 -11.06
N GLU A 72 -7.33 18.40 -12.19
CA GLU A 72 -8.16 19.60 -12.32
C GLU A 72 -9.40 19.49 -11.43
N GLU A 73 -10.06 18.34 -11.43
CA GLU A 73 -11.19 18.07 -10.53
C GLU A 73 -10.77 18.04 -9.06
N LEU A 74 -9.62 17.43 -8.72
CA LEU A 74 -9.06 17.43 -7.38
C LEU A 74 -8.84 18.87 -6.89
N GLN A 75 -8.20 19.71 -7.70
CA GLN A 75 -7.95 21.11 -7.36
C GLN A 75 -9.26 21.90 -7.20
N SER A 76 -10.21 21.74 -8.13
CA SER A 76 -11.53 22.37 -8.05
C SER A 76 -12.28 22.02 -6.75
N ARG A 77 -12.26 20.75 -6.34
CA ARG A 77 -12.86 20.30 -5.07
C ARG A 77 -12.16 20.92 -3.86
N THR A 78 -10.83 20.94 -3.86
CA THR A 78 -10.06 21.54 -2.79
C THR A 78 -10.33 23.02 -2.62
N GLU A 79 -10.43 23.76 -3.73
CA GLU A 79 -10.79 25.18 -3.75
C GLU A 79 -12.20 25.43 -3.22
N LYS A 80 -13.17 24.55 -3.50
CA LYS A 80 -14.53 24.62 -2.93
C LYS A 80 -14.51 24.47 -1.41
N VAL A 81 -13.70 23.53 -0.90
CA VAL A 81 -13.51 23.37 0.55
C VAL A 81 -12.87 24.63 1.14
N ALA A 82 -11.77 25.11 0.57
CA ALA A 82 -11.08 26.32 1.04
C ALA A 82 -11.98 27.55 1.06
N ALA A 83 -12.90 27.65 0.12
CA ALA A 83 -13.89 28.74 0.04
C ALA A 83 -15.11 28.53 0.95
N GLY A 84 -15.16 27.46 1.76
CA GLY A 84 -16.30 27.13 2.63
C GLY A 84 -17.59 26.77 1.88
N LYS A 85 -17.45 26.32 0.62
CA LYS A 85 -18.59 25.98 -0.27
C LYS A 85 -18.89 24.49 -0.29
N ASP A 86 -18.02 23.66 0.29
CA ASP A 86 -18.29 22.24 0.44
C ASP A 86 -19.22 21.98 1.62
N ARG A 87 -20.21 21.10 1.43
CA ARG A 87 -21.20 20.80 2.48
C ARG A 87 -20.73 19.73 3.47
N THR A 88 -19.81 18.90 3.04
CA THR A 88 -19.35 17.71 3.77
C THR A 88 -18.02 17.97 4.47
N VAL A 89 -17.05 18.47 3.73
CA VAL A 89 -15.69 18.75 4.23
C VAL A 89 -15.62 20.21 4.69
N LYS A 90 -15.24 20.46 5.92
CA LYS A 90 -15.27 21.80 6.52
C LYS A 90 -14.00 22.59 6.32
N THR A 91 -12.86 21.94 6.42
CA THR A 91 -11.55 22.58 6.21
C THR A 91 -10.70 21.74 5.26
N VAL A 92 -9.72 22.37 4.63
CA VAL A 92 -8.76 21.65 3.75
C VAL A 92 -8.02 20.55 4.50
N GLY A 93 -7.72 20.74 5.79
CA GLY A 93 -7.09 19.73 6.63
C GLY A 93 -7.98 18.52 6.91
N ASP A 94 -9.31 18.66 6.78
CA ASP A 94 -10.25 17.55 6.98
C ASP A 94 -10.39 16.63 5.76
N ILE A 95 -9.89 17.04 4.58
CA ILE A 95 -10.02 16.25 3.34
C ILE A 95 -9.54 14.83 3.55
N ILE A 96 -8.43 14.64 4.25
CA ILE A 96 -7.84 13.32 4.54
C ILE A 96 -8.76 12.40 5.36
N ASN A 97 -9.77 12.94 6.02
CA ASN A 97 -10.74 12.18 6.80
C ASN A 97 -11.98 11.78 5.98
N HIS A 98 -12.02 12.13 4.70
CA HIS A 98 -13.14 11.87 3.80
C HIS A 98 -12.72 10.93 2.66
N ILE A 99 -12.88 9.63 2.87
CA ILE A 99 -12.46 8.59 1.91
C ILE A 99 -13.14 8.72 0.54
N GLU A 100 -14.33 9.31 0.50
CA GLU A 100 -15.09 9.53 -0.74
C GLU A 100 -14.70 10.81 -1.47
N PHE A 101 -13.76 11.60 -0.95
CA PHE A 101 -13.41 12.91 -1.53
C PHE A 101 -12.99 12.83 -3.00
N LEU A 102 -12.29 11.77 -3.41
CA LEU A 102 -11.89 11.53 -4.79
C LEU A 102 -12.88 10.65 -5.58
N SER A 103 -14.05 10.33 -5.03
CA SER A 103 -15.03 9.52 -5.74
C SER A 103 -15.44 10.18 -7.06
N GLY A 104 -15.37 9.43 -8.16
CA GLY A 104 -15.63 9.92 -9.51
C GLY A 104 -14.50 10.75 -10.15
N ALA A 105 -13.49 11.18 -9.40
CA ALA A 105 -12.29 11.85 -9.91
C ALA A 105 -11.10 10.89 -10.09
N LYS A 106 -11.24 9.62 -9.71
CA LYS A 106 -10.22 8.57 -9.87
C LYS A 106 -10.76 7.36 -10.59
N LYS A 107 -9.86 6.60 -11.24
CA LYS A 107 -10.17 5.30 -11.87
C LYS A 107 -9.09 4.30 -11.49
N ARG A 108 -9.49 3.05 -11.27
CA ARG A 108 -8.59 1.91 -11.01
C ARG A 108 -8.46 1.07 -12.28
N ILE A 109 -7.24 0.63 -12.59
CA ILE A 109 -6.91 -0.18 -13.74
C ILE A 109 -6.13 -1.39 -13.23
N LYS A 110 -6.75 -2.57 -13.26
CA LYS A 110 -6.10 -3.82 -12.84
C LYS A 110 -5.04 -4.23 -13.87
N LEU A 111 -3.87 -4.61 -13.38
CA LEU A 111 -2.78 -5.17 -14.18
C LEU A 111 -2.74 -6.69 -14.08
N PRO A 112 -2.16 -7.38 -15.08
CA PRO A 112 -2.10 -8.85 -15.09
C PRO A 112 -1.06 -9.42 -14.13
N GLY A 113 -0.01 -8.65 -13.81
CA GLY A 113 1.09 -9.09 -12.97
C GLY A 113 1.02 -8.55 -11.55
N GLU A 114 2.02 -8.92 -10.74
CA GLU A 114 2.11 -8.63 -9.31
C GLU A 114 3.23 -7.64 -8.99
N GLY A 115 2.99 -6.81 -7.97
CA GLY A 115 3.97 -5.89 -7.42
C GLY A 115 4.39 -4.81 -8.40
N VAL A 116 3.41 -4.12 -9.00
CA VAL A 116 3.71 -2.97 -9.86
C VAL A 116 4.38 -1.88 -9.04
N ARG A 117 5.62 -1.55 -9.41
CA ARG A 117 6.43 -0.56 -8.71
C ARG A 117 6.63 0.67 -9.58
N ASP A 118 7.62 0.64 -10.43
CA ASP A 118 7.96 1.78 -11.28
C ASP A 118 7.03 1.88 -12.49
N ILE A 119 6.64 3.09 -12.83
CA ILE A 119 5.83 3.39 -14.00
C ILE A 119 6.48 4.50 -14.82
N LEU A 120 6.22 4.50 -16.11
CA LEU A 120 6.65 5.54 -17.04
C LEU A 120 5.48 5.92 -17.95
N VAL A 121 5.19 7.20 -18.03
CA VAL A 121 4.17 7.74 -18.95
C VAL A 121 4.82 8.21 -20.25
N ASP A 122 4.31 7.73 -21.38
CA ASP A 122 4.64 8.23 -22.73
C ASP A 122 3.35 8.44 -23.53
N GLY A 123 2.94 9.68 -23.64
CA GLY A 123 1.69 10.08 -24.28
C GLY A 123 0.47 9.41 -23.65
N ASP A 124 -0.26 8.62 -24.42
CA ASP A 124 -1.47 7.92 -23.96
C ASP A 124 -1.17 6.53 -23.36
N LYS A 125 0.10 6.18 -23.18
CA LYS A 125 0.53 4.89 -22.65
C LYS A 125 1.22 5.05 -21.31
N VAL A 126 1.04 4.03 -20.45
CA VAL A 126 1.84 3.77 -19.26
C VAL A 126 2.55 2.45 -19.43
N TYR A 127 3.85 2.44 -19.18
CA TYR A 127 4.65 1.25 -19.04
C TYR A 127 4.80 0.96 -17.55
N ALA A 128 4.39 -0.22 -17.12
CA ALA A 128 4.33 -0.60 -15.71
C ALA A 128 5.19 -1.84 -15.44
N GLY A 129 6.22 -1.69 -14.62
CA GLY A 129 7.09 -2.78 -14.19
C GLY A 129 6.48 -3.60 -13.06
N GLU A 130 6.19 -4.88 -13.31
CA GLU A 130 5.57 -5.79 -12.35
C GLU A 130 6.66 -6.69 -11.74
N TYR A 131 7.20 -6.24 -10.62
CA TYR A 131 8.43 -6.75 -10.00
C TYR A 131 8.38 -8.23 -9.62
N PHE A 132 7.24 -8.72 -9.09
CA PHE A 132 7.12 -10.11 -8.66
C PHE A 132 6.78 -11.07 -9.79
N SER A 133 6.14 -10.56 -10.84
CA SER A 133 5.87 -11.34 -12.06
C SER A 133 7.02 -11.29 -13.05
N GLY A 134 7.94 -10.33 -12.94
CA GLY A 134 9.01 -10.13 -13.92
C GLY A 134 8.49 -9.72 -15.29
N THR A 135 7.39 -8.97 -15.33
CA THR A 135 6.72 -8.54 -16.55
C THR A 135 6.71 -7.03 -16.69
N LEU A 136 6.54 -6.57 -17.92
CA LEU A 136 6.30 -5.18 -18.28
C LEU A 136 4.96 -5.09 -18.98
N SER A 137 4.00 -4.42 -18.38
CA SER A 137 2.70 -4.16 -18.98
C SER A 137 2.67 -2.79 -19.65
N THR A 138 2.05 -2.73 -20.84
CA THR A 138 1.73 -1.48 -21.53
C THR A 138 0.23 -1.24 -21.44
N VAL A 139 -0.16 -0.08 -20.94
CA VAL A 139 -1.57 0.26 -20.67
C VAL A 139 -1.95 1.55 -21.40
N ALA A 140 -3.08 1.54 -22.11
CA ALA A 140 -3.73 2.76 -22.56
C ALA A 140 -4.51 3.36 -21.39
N TRP A 141 -3.87 4.20 -20.59
CA TRP A 141 -4.38 4.62 -19.29
C TRP A 141 -5.71 5.41 -19.36
N LYS A 142 -6.00 6.12 -20.46
CA LYS A 142 -7.28 6.83 -20.64
C LYS A 142 -8.48 5.89 -20.71
N THR A 143 -8.31 4.78 -21.40
CA THR A 143 -9.35 3.74 -21.56
C THR A 143 -9.30 2.68 -20.47
N GLY A 144 -8.13 2.45 -19.86
CA GLY A 144 -7.85 1.37 -18.94
C GLY A 144 -7.52 0.04 -19.63
N ALA A 145 -7.30 0.04 -20.94
CA ALA A 145 -6.99 -1.17 -21.68
C ALA A 145 -5.52 -1.59 -21.52
N VAL A 146 -5.28 -2.81 -21.06
CA VAL A 146 -3.95 -3.45 -21.12
C VAL A 146 -3.68 -3.85 -22.58
N LEU A 147 -2.69 -3.21 -23.19
CA LEU A 147 -2.35 -3.43 -24.60
C LEU A 147 -1.41 -4.63 -24.80
N SER A 148 -0.50 -4.83 -23.86
CA SER A 148 0.42 -5.95 -23.83
C SER A 148 0.96 -6.19 -22.43
N SER A 149 1.41 -7.42 -22.17
CA SER A 149 2.26 -7.76 -21.03
C SER A 149 3.33 -8.73 -21.54
N VAL A 150 4.59 -8.42 -21.29
CA VAL A 150 5.73 -9.18 -21.77
C VAL A 150 6.68 -9.54 -20.64
N GLU A 151 7.25 -10.74 -20.66
CA GLU A 151 8.30 -11.13 -19.71
C GLU A 151 9.58 -10.33 -19.96
N VAL A 152 10.17 -9.80 -18.90
CA VAL A 152 11.44 -9.06 -18.94
C VAL A 152 12.58 -10.01 -18.57
N GLY A 153 13.63 -10.03 -19.38
CA GLY A 153 14.80 -10.89 -19.14
C GLY A 153 14.63 -12.37 -19.51
N GLY A 154 13.55 -12.71 -20.22
CA GLY A 154 13.23 -14.08 -20.65
C GLY A 154 12.40 -14.84 -19.60
N LYS A 155 12.31 -16.18 -19.77
CA LYS A 155 11.50 -17.03 -18.89
C LYS A 155 11.91 -16.87 -17.42
N GLN A 156 10.95 -16.48 -16.60
CA GLN A 156 11.17 -16.33 -15.17
C GLN A 156 11.46 -17.71 -14.53
N PRO A 157 12.43 -17.80 -13.60
CA PRO A 157 12.65 -19.01 -12.84
C PRO A 157 11.43 -19.31 -11.93
N GLU A 158 11.29 -20.56 -11.56
CA GLU A 158 10.33 -20.95 -10.51
C GLU A 158 10.64 -20.19 -9.21
N LYS A 159 9.62 -19.61 -8.59
CA LYS A 159 9.80 -18.87 -7.34
C LYS A 159 10.24 -19.82 -6.21
N THR A 160 11.31 -19.47 -5.52
CA THR A 160 11.66 -20.15 -4.26
C THR A 160 10.64 -19.80 -3.16
N PRO A 161 10.54 -20.57 -2.08
CA PRO A 161 9.69 -20.22 -0.94
C PRO A 161 9.96 -18.81 -0.41
N GLU A 162 11.24 -18.39 -0.35
CA GLU A 162 11.60 -17.04 0.11
C GLU A 162 11.08 -15.97 -0.86
N ARG A 163 11.16 -16.22 -2.16
CA ARG A 163 10.67 -15.26 -3.18
C ARG A 163 9.15 -15.20 -3.21
N GLU A 164 8.48 -16.34 -3.01
CA GLU A 164 7.02 -16.37 -2.85
C GLU A 164 6.59 -15.63 -1.59
N GLY A 165 7.28 -15.89 -0.48
CA GLY A 165 7.04 -15.19 0.78
C GLY A 165 7.27 -13.68 0.68
N GLU A 166 8.29 -13.25 -0.06
CA GLU A 166 8.51 -11.82 -0.36
C GLU A 166 7.33 -11.24 -1.13
N SER A 167 6.85 -11.93 -2.19
CA SER A 167 5.68 -11.47 -2.94
C SER A 167 4.46 -11.30 -2.04
N LEU A 168 4.16 -12.29 -1.21
CA LEU A 168 3.05 -12.26 -0.25
C LEU A 168 3.21 -11.17 0.81
N TRP A 169 4.43 -10.88 1.25
CA TRP A 169 4.73 -9.81 2.21
C TRP A 169 4.29 -8.43 1.71
N TYR A 170 4.40 -8.19 0.40
CA TYR A 170 3.99 -6.93 -0.24
C TYR A 170 2.56 -6.97 -0.79
N ASN A 171 1.90 -8.13 -0.79
CA ASN A 171 0.60 -8.32 -1.43
C ASN A 171 -0.55 -7.91 -0.49
N ALA A 172 -1.23 -6.81 -0.80
CA ALA A 172 -2.43 -6.38 -0.10
C ALA A 172 -3.70 -7.08 -0.62
N ALA A 173 -3.66 -7.71 -1.80
CA ALA A 173 -4.84 -8.36 -2.37
C ALA A 173 -5.30 -9.58 -1.57
N ILE A 174 -4.45 -10.14 -0.70
CA ILE A 174 -4.79 -11.23 0.21
C ILE A 174 -5.41 -10.74 1.53
N ALA A 175 -5.31 -9.46 1.84
CA ALA A 175 -5.91 -8.86 3.04
C ALA A 175 -7.38 -8.51 2.82
N TYR A 176 -8.15 -8.52 3.90
CA TYR A 176 -9.54 -8.06 3.87
C TYR A 176 -9.62 -6.65 3.29
N GLN A 177 -10.49 -6.45 2.30
CA GLN A 177 -10.66 -5.17 1.59
C GLN A 177 -9.37 -4.54 1.04
N GLN A 178 -8.25 -5.27 0.96
CA GLN A 178 -7.00 -4.84 0.31
C GLN A 178 -6.37 -3.54 0.85
N TRP A 179 -6.65 -3.18 2.10
CA TRP A 179 -6.22 -1.90 2.67
C TRP A 179 -4.75 -1.87 3.10
N GLU A 180 -4.16 -3.03 3.40
CA GLU A 180 -2.74 -3.14 3.77
C GLU A 180 -2.13 -4.49 3.41
N SER A 181 -0.81 -4.55 3.54
CA SER A 181 -0.01 -5.76 3.58
C SER A 181 0.99 -5.69 4.74
N CYS A 182 1.71 -6.76 5.02
CA CYS A 182 2.75 -6.77 6.05
C CYS A 182 3.79 -5.66 5.81
N SER A 183 4.19 -5.40 4.55
CA SER A 183 5.14 -4.34 4.19
C SER A 183 4.60 -2.95 4.45
N SER A 184 3.30 -2.80 4.64
CA SER A 184 2.69 -1.52 4.99
C SER A 184 3.21 -0.98 6.32
N CYS A 185 3.41 -1.79 7.37
CA CYS A 185 4.05 -1.41 8.64
C CYS A 185 5.55 -1.75 8.66
N HIS A 186 5.92 -2.83 7.96
CA HIS A 186 7.28 -3.38 7.97
C HIS A 186 7.94 -3.30 6.59
N PRO A 187 8.19 -2.10 6.03
CA PRO A 187 8.87 -1.96 4.75
C PRO A 187 10.22 -2.66 4.78
N ASP A 188 10.52 -3.47 3.75
CA ASP A 188 11.75 -4.27 3.64
C ASP A 188 12.01 -5.17 4.86
N ALA A 189 10.94 -5.73 5.43
CA ALA A 189 10.98 -6.49 6.69
C ALA A 189 11.57 -5.70 7.87
N ARG A 190 11.58 -4.37 7.81
CA ARG A 190 12.10 -3.48 8.85
C ARG A 190 10.97 -2.82 9.63
N SER A 191 11.03 -1.52 9.80
CA SER A 191 10.06 -0.71 10.54
C SER A 191 9.82 0.59 9.81
N ASP A 192 8.58 1.05 9.80
CA ASP A 192 8.21 2.40 9.35
C ASP A 192 8.51 3.48 10.42
N GLY A 193 8.91 3.08 11.63
CA GLY A 193 9.19 3.99 12.74
C GLY A 193 7.95 4.64 13.36
N LEU A 194 6.75 4.22 12.98
CA LEU A 194 5.50 4.80 13.43
C LEU A 194 4.88 3.99 14.59
N PHE A 195 3.86 4.57 15.19
CA PHE A 195 3.07 3.94 16.26
C PHE A 195 1.68 3.62 15.71
N TRP A 196 1.25 2.38 15.87
CA TRP A 196 -0.04 1.88 15.44
C TRP A 196 -0.79 1.27 16.63
N ASP A 197 -2.09 1.48 16.66
CA ASP A 197 -3.00 0.85 17.61
C ASP A 197 -3.81 -0.22 16.88
N GLU A 198 -3.35 -1.45 16.96
CA GLU A 198 -3.99 -2.60 16.31
C GLU A 198 -5.10 -3.23 17.14
N GLY A 199 -5.40 -2.66 18.31
CA GLY A 199 -6.51 -3.09 19.17
C GLY A 199 -6.33 -4.48 19.83
N GLY A 200 -5.26 -5.20 19.57
CA GLY A 200 -5.05 -6.57 20.08
C GLY A 200 -4.97 -6.68 21.61
N ASP A 201 -4.64 -5.61 22.31
CA ASP A 201 -4.63 -5.47 23.76
C ASP A 201 -5.55 -4.36 24.25
N GLY A 202 -6.53 -3.98 23.43
CA GLY A 202 -7.49 -2.89 23.64
C GLY A 202 -7.05 -1.57 22.99
N TRP A 203 -8.02 -0.74 22.66
CA TRP A 203 -7.80 0.57 22.06
C TRP A 203 -7.10 1.55 23.01
N GLY A 204 -6.27 2.43 22.47
CA GLY A 204 -5.54 3.44 23.24
C GLY A 204 -4.15 3.00 23.69
N THR A 205 -3.64 1.89 23.16
CA THR A 205 -2.30 1.36 23.45
C THR A 205 -1.40 1.27 22.21
N PRO A 206 -1.13 2.40 21.52
CA PRO A 206 -0.34 2.40 20.30
C PRO A 206 1.09 1.90 20.56
N LYS A 207 1.61 1.08 19.66
CA LYS A 207 2.94 0.48 19.76
C LYS A 207 3.79 0.85 18.55
N ASN A 208 5.06 1.11 18.80
CA ASN A 208 6.03 1.33 17.73
C ASN A 208 6.26 0.04 16.94
N THR A 209 6.20 0.14 15.62
CA THR A 209 6.51 -0.96 14.71
C THR A 209 7.92 -1.50 14.96
N LYS A 210 8.06 -2.80 15.10
CA LYS A 210 9.36 -3.46 15.30
C LYS A 210 9.94 -3.94 13.97
N SER A 211 11.26 -3.96 13.87
CA SER A 211 11.93 -4.63 12.76
C SER A 211 11.69 -6.14 12.83
N MET A 212 11.43 -6.75 11.66
CA MET A 212 11.28 -8.20 11.53
C MET A 212 12.64 -8.92 11.39
N ILE A 213 13.73 -8.16 11.18
CA ILE A 213 15.08 -8.74 11.11
C ILE A 213 15.41 -9.43 12.44
N PHE A 214 15.78 -10.69 12.37
CA PHE A 214 16.02 -11.58 13.52
C PHE A 214 14.80 -11.89 14.40
N SER A 215 13.59 -11.48 14.08
CA SER A 215 12.40 -11.75 14.90
C SER A 215 12.21 -13.26 15.17
N PHE A 216 12.53 -14.10 14.18
CA PHE A 216 12.48 -15.58 14.32
C PHE A 216 13.65 -16.18 15.14
N ARG A 217 14.62 -15.39 15.55
CA ARG A 217 15.80 -15.82 16.33
C ARG A 217 15.85 -15.22 17.73
N THR A 218 14.85 -14.40 18.08
CA THR A 218 14.80 -13.68 19.37
C THR A 218 13.46 -13.86 20.08
N PRO A 219 12.98 -15.11 20.25
CA PRO A 219 11.77 -15.36 21.03
C PRO A 219 11.98 -15.06 22.54
N PRO A 220 10.92 -14.74 23.32
CA PRO A 220 9.57 -14.46 22.83
C PRO A 220 9.48 -13.11 22.10
N VAL A 221 8.51 -12.98 21.19
CA VAL A 221 8.37 -11.78 20.36
C VAL A 221 7.24 -10.87 20.86
N LEU A 222 7.03 -9.75 20.15
CA LEU A 222 6.28 -8.57 20.55
C LEU A 222 6.91 -7.80 21.70
N MET A 223 6.38 -6.59 21.94
CA MET A 223 6.94 -5.69 22.96
C MET A 223 6.86 -6.26 24.38
N THR A 224 5.83 -7.04 24.67
CA THR A 224 5.56 -7.64 25.97
C THR A 224 6.02 -9.10 26.08
N GLY A 225 6.57 -9.67 24.99
CA GLY A 225 6.92 -11.09 24.94
C GLY A 225 5.70 -12.03 25.02
N MET A 226 4.54 -11.57 24.59
CA MET A 226 3.30 -12.36 24.67
C MET A 226 3.25 -13.51 23.66
N GLU A 227 3.94 -13.36 22.53
CA GLU A 227 3.99 -14.39 21.51
C GLU A 227 5.24 -15.26 21.69
N PRO A 228 5.08 -16.60 21.78
CA PRO A 228 6.19 -17.51 22.07
C PRO A 228 7.21 -17.59 20.94
N THR A 229 6.78 -17.41 19.67
CA THR A 229 7.64 -17.51 18.49
C THR A 229 7.30 -16.46 17.44
N GLY A 230 8.21 -16.22 16.47
CA GLY A 230 7.94 -15.38 15.32
C GLY A 230 6.84 -15.96 14.43
N GLU A 231 6.81 -17.29 14.31
CA GLU A 231 5.80 -18.00 13.52
C GLU A 231 4.39 -17.78 14.08
N SER A 232 4.19 -17.97 15.39
CA SER A 232 2.88 -17.75 16.01
C SER A 232 2.39 -16.31 15.85
N ASN A 233 3.31 -15.35 15.97
CA ASN A 233 2.98 -13.94 15.78
C ASN A 233 2.59 -13.63 14.34
N VAL A 234 3.35 -14.09 13.35
CA VAL A 234 3.05 -13.86 11.94
C VAL A 234 1.75 -14.55 11.55
N HIS A 235 1.53 -15.80 11.98
CA HIS A 235 0.27 -16.50 11.76
C HIS A 235 -0.92 -15.72 12.34
N GLY A 236 -0.81 -15.27 13.60
CA GLY A 236 -1.84 -14.43 14.23
C GLY A 236 -2.11 -13.13 13.47
N SER A 237 -1.06 -12.50 12.94
CA SER A 237 -1.20 -11.30 12.12
C SER A 237 -1.97 -11.56 10.80
N PHE A 238 -1.73 -12.70 10.14
CA PHE A 238 -2.50 -13.10 8.95
C PHE A 238 -3.97 -13.35 9.27
N VAL A 239 -4.26 -14.05 10.37
CA VAL A 239 -5.63 -14.43 10.73
C VAL A 239 -6.43 -13.25 11.30
N TYR A 240 -5.84 -12.53 12.24
CA TYR A 240 -6.56 -11.52 13.03
C TYR A 240 -6.20 -10.08 12.63
N GLY A 241 -4.97 -9.81 12.22
CA GLY A 241 -4.52 -8.47 11.86
C GLY A 241 -5.08 -8.02 10.52
N ILE A 242 -4.80 -8.75 9.47
CA ILE A 242 -5.23 -8.41 8.10
C ILE A 242 -6.41 -9.24 7.60
N ALA A 243 -6.93 -10.17 8.39
CA ALA A 243 -8.01 -11.10 8.02
C ALA A 243 -7.78 -11.71 6.62
N SER A 244 -6.62 -12.33 6.44
CA SER A 244 -6.10 -12.77 5.16
C SER A 244 -6.82 -13.99 4.61
N THR A 245 -6.84 -14.10 3.29
CA THR A 245 -7.24 -15.32 2.55
C THR A 245 -6.07 -16.24 2.20
N ALA A 246 -4.85 -15.96 2.71
CA ALA A 246 -3.67 -16.78 2.46
C ALA A 246 -3.84 -18.20 3.02
N THR A 247 -3.33 -19.19 2.29
CA THR A 247 -3.27 -20.58 2.75
C THR A 247 -2.11 -20.79 3.72
N GLU A 248 -2.12 -21.89 4.48
CA GLU A 248 -1.01 -22.25 5.38
C GLU A 248 0.32 -22.37 4.62
N GLU A 249 0.33 -22.93 3.41
CA GLU A 249 1.53 -23.03 2.57
C GLU A 249 2.08 -21.64 2.18
N GLN A 250 1.20 -20.70 1.90
CA GLN A 250 1.58 -19.31 1.63
C GLN A 250 2.16 -18.64 2.87
N ILE A 251 1.57 -18.86 4.04
CA ILE A 251 2.08 -18.34 5.31
C ILE A 251 3.47 -18.93 5.61
N GLU A 252 3.69 -20.23 5.38
CA GLU A 252 5.01 -20.87 5.51
C GLU A 252 6.06 -20.23 4.57
N SER A 253 5.66 -19.82 3.37
CA SER A 253 6.56 -19.09 2.46
C SER A 253 6.97 -17.73 3.05
N VAL A 254 6.06 -17.03 3.74
CA VAL A 254 6.41 -15.80 4.47
C VAL A 254 7.38 -16.07 5.62
N TYR A 255 7.26 -17.20 6.32
CA TYR A 255 8.26 -17.60 7.32
C TYR A 255 9.64 -17.81 6.68
N ALA A 256 9.70 -18.47 5.50
CA ALA A 256 10.95 -18.65 4.78
C ALA A 256 11.59 -17.31 4.41
N PHE A 257 10.80 -16.37 3.88
CA PHE A 257 11.26 -15.00 3.58
C PHE A 257 11.82 -14.31 4.83
N LEU A 258 11.11 -14.32 5.95
CA LEU A 258 11.53 -13.63 7.18
C LEU A 258 12.76 -14.27 7.82
N ARG A 259 12.89 -15.61 7.77
CA ARG A 259 14.09 -16.32 8.25
C ARG A 259 15.33 -15.99 7.43
N ALA A 260 15.16 -15.67 6.14
CA ALA A 260 16.23 -15.27 5.24
C ALA A 260 16.68 -13.80 5.44
N GLN A 261 15.91 -12.99 6.17
CA GLN A 261 16.27 -11.59 6.42
C GLN A 261 17.44 -11.50 7.42
N LEU A 262 18.57 -11.07 6.91
CA LEU A 262 19.77 -10.83 7.72
C LEU A 262 20.08 -9.33 7.78
N PRO A 263 20.70 -8.84 8.86
CA PRO A 263 21.20 -7.49 8.89
C PRO A 263 22.28 -7.30 7.82
N VAL A 264 22.34 -6.09 7.29
CA VAL A 264 23.48 -5.71 6.46
C VAL A 264 24.74 -5.72 7.33
N GLU A 265 25.83 -6.32 6.84
CA GLU A 265 27.11 -6.30 7.53
C GLU A 265 27.56 -4.88 7.79
N SER A 266 28.10 -4.63 8.98
CA SER A 266 28.68 -3.32 9.30
C SER A 266 29.86 -3.04 8.37
N PRO A 267 29.95 -1.85 7.77
CA PRO A 267 31.09 -1.48 6.96
C PRO A 267 32.36 -1.18 7.80
N TYR A 268 32.28 -1.33 9.15
CA TYR A 268 33.37 -1.05 10.10
C TYR A 268 33.78 -2.28 10.89
#